data_667683346c3cd405dd80fa8873f9897c
#
_entry.id   667683346c3cd405dd80fa8873f9897c
#
_cell.length_a   1.000
_cell.length_b   1.000
_cell.length_c   1.000
_cell.angle_alpha   90.00
_cell.angle_beta   90.00
_cell.angle_gamma   90.00
#
_symmetry.space_group_name_H-M   'P 1'
#
loop_
_entity.id
_entity.type
_entity.pdbx_description
1 polymer ?
#
loop_
_entity_poly.entity_id
_entity_poly.type
_entity_poly.pdbx_seq_one_letter_code
_entity_poly.pdbx_strand_id
1 'polypeptide(L)'
;MAIQKTKEPSKVDAALQRFAEMLIKRMEEMQKDWHKGWIGGGSMFGLPQNISGRTYEGSNAFLLFLHTAENGYKAPVYMTYGQLYKEGAHVLKGEKAVPVFKWGFSIKDKDGKKVTEEEFDNMTDDEKKECKRRPFLKIYPEFNIDQTNMSEVNKEKYDAVVSQFRKTDVPTITDGMYVNKAIDRMMEKQEWVCKIQYDKEEKGAYYSPAKDIVVLPTKAQFRIHPDDPEECFKDGQEYYGTALHEMAHSTGHPSRLDRLKPAAFGSPEYAKEELVAELTSAMVGNTLGFDRRISDNNVAYLQNWTSALRKEPKFIVTVMADVNKASRIIIENIDKQRIALGEKPLVQGALDGVEEKVKNEQQFEEIKAEQKKEDPREAVAKEWDSLAEKPTVEMESGDVLPVEYNIEKDTLDVLITNEAGKQEVYSTNYDHDRSIEENVGHVWEELSNMKQYQAKEVKQEISSETAKDLGDGLNKEPEINDKEDNSVPIEEGKGGLTPKEYFSTLMATLNDGQHDGHTAL
;
A
#
# COMPACT_ATOMS: atom_id res chain seq x y z
N MET A 1 22.50 -35.81 -0.69
CA MET A 1 22.21 -34.43 -0.24
C MET A 1 20.84 -34.05 -0.79
N ALA A 2 19.86 -33.93 0.07
CA ALA A 2 18.51 -33.50 -0.36
C ALA A 2 18.58 -31.98 -0.63
N ILE A 3 18.28 -31.58 -1.85
CA ILE A 3 18.12 -30.17 -2.23
C ILE A 3 16.88 -29.68 -1.49
N GLN A 4 17.07 -28.87 -0.44
CA GLN A 4 15.95 -28.12 0.16
C GLN A 4 15.39 -27.21 -0.93
N LYS A 5 14.19 -27.50 -1.40
CA LYS A 5 13.40 -26.57 -2.22
C LYS A 5 13.15 -25.34 -1.33
N THR A 6 13.81 -24.23 -1.63
CA THR A 6 13.47 -22.93 -1.06
C THR A 6 12.02 -22.64 -1.47
N LYS A 7 11.15 -22.52 -0.48
CA LYS A 7 9.73 -22.17 -0.68
C LYS A 7 9.71 -20.77 -1.32
N GLU A 8 9.03 -20.61 -2.44
CA GLU A 8 8.84 -19.28 -3.02
C GLU A 8 8.22 -18.34 -1.98
N PRO A 9 8.67 -17.08 -1.91
CA PRO A 9 8.12 -16.11 -0.97
C PRO A 9 6.62 -15.93 -1.22
N SER A 10 5.83 -15.81 -0.16
CA SER A 10 4.41 -15.52 -0.30
C SER A 10 4.20 -14.15 -0.98
N LYS A 11 3.02 -13.92 -1.57
CA LYS A 11 2.65 -12.61 -2.16
C LYS A 11 2.84 -11.48 -1.13
N VAL A 12 2.55 -11.76 0.15
CA VAL A 12 2.75 -10.81 1.27
C VAL A 12 4.23 -10.53 1.50
N ASP A 13 5.07 -11.57 1.55
CA ASP A 13 6.50 -11.39 1.74
C ASP A 13 7.12 -10.60 0.58
N ALA A 14 6.72 -10.88 -0.66
CA ALA A 14 7.18 -10.14 -1.83
C ALA A 14 6.76 -8.65 -1.79
N ALA A 15 5.55 -8.35 -1.32
CA ALA A 15 5.08 -6.97 -1.19
C ALA A 15 5.80 -6.21 -0.06
N LEU A 16 6.02 -6.85 1.08
CA LEU A 16 6.80 -6.27 2.19
C LEU A 16 8.26 -6.05 1.78
N GLN A 17 8.85 -7.00 1.06
CA GLN A 17 10.17 -6.87 0.48
C GLN A 17 10.27 -5.63 -0.42
N ARG A 18 9.30 -5.45 -1.33
CA ARG A 18 9.27 -4.30 -2.22
C ARG A 18 9.16 -2.98 -1.46
N PHE A 19 8.35 -2.91 -0.42
CA PHE A 19 8.26 -1.71 0.42
C PHE A 19 9.58 -1.42 1.14
N ALA A 20 10.20 -2.45 1.73
CA ALA A 20 11.50 -2.32 2.37
C ALA A 20 12.58 -1.84 1.38
N GLU A 21 12.59 -2.37 0.15
CA GLU A 21 13.51 -1.96 -0.92
C GLU A 21 13.35 -0.48 -1.31
N MET A 22 12.12 0.02 -1.43
CA MET A 22 11.88 1.43 -1.71
C MET A 22 12.43 2.31 -0.58
N LEU A 23 12.18 1.95 0.68
CA LEU A 23 12.69 2.69 1.83
C LEU A 23 14.23 2.61 1.93
N ILE A 24 14.81 1.43 1.71
CA ILE A 24 16.27 1.24 1.67
C ILE A 24 16.90 2.13 0.60
N LYS A 25 16.36 2.10 -0.62
CA LYS A 25 16.84 2.94 -1.72
C LYS A 25 16.84 4.42 -1.31
N ARG A 26 15.75 4.87 -0.68
CA ARG A 26 15.66 6.26 -0.21
C ARG A 26 16.70 6.58 0.86
N MET A 27 16.88 5.71 1.86
CA MET A 27 17.93 5.87 2.87
C MET A 27 19.34 5.91 2.26
N GLU A 28 19.63 5.11 1.25
CA GLU A 28 20.92 5.12 0.56
C GLU A 28 21.16 6.40 -0.26
N GLU A 29 20.10 6.97 -0.84
CA GLU A 29 20.19 8.28 -1.47
C GLU A 29 20.48 9.38 -0.45
N MET A 30 19.85 9.31 0.73
CA MET A 30 20.09 10.25 1.83
C MET A 30 21.48 10.09 2.45
N GLN A 31 22.06 8.88 2.47
CA GLN A 31 23.45 8.67 2.86
C GLN A 31 24.44 9.38 1.93
N LYS A 32 24.11 9.51 0.65
CA LYS A 32 24.95 10.21 -0.33
C LYS A 32 24.75 11.72 -0.30
N ASP A 33 23.56 12.14 0.05
CA ASP A 33 23.14 13.54 0.12
C ASP A 33 22.06 13.70 1.20
N TRP A 34 22.47 13.98 2.41
CA TRP A 34 21.60 14.12 3.58
C TRP A 34 20.67 15.34 3.53
N HIS A 35 20.87 16.26 2.57
CA HIS A 35 19.92 17.35 2.32
C HIS A 35 18.65 16.89 1.60
N LYS A 36 18.63 15.66 1.08
CA LYS A 36 17.42 15.08 0.48
C LYS A 36 16.38 14.79 1.57
N GLY A 37 15.14 15.20 1.31
CA GLY A 37 14.02 14.86 2.19
C GLY A 37 13.68 13.36 2.15
N TRP A 38 12.92 12.93 3.12
CA TRP A 38 12.50 11.52 3.25
C TRP A 38 11.65 11.00 2.08
N ILE A 39 10.82 11.87 1.51
CA ILE A 39 9.93 11.48 0.42
C ILE A 39 10.50 11.89 -0.93
N GLY A 40 10.97 13.13 -1.06
CA GLY A 40 11.48 13.68 -2.32
C GLY A 40 10.37 14.09 -3.30
N GLY A 41 10.73 14.88 -4.30
CA GLY A 41 9.80 15.15 -5.40
C GLY A 41 8.91 16.37 -5.26
N GLY A 42 9.15 17.20 -4.26
CA GLY A 42 8.38 18.43 -4.04
C GLY A 42 7.16 18.20 -3.12
N SER A 43 6.64 19.30 -2.61
CA SER A 43 5.55 19.25 -1.64
C SER A 43 4.22 19.01 -2.33
N MET A 44 3.57 17.89 -2.00
CA MET A 44 2.16 17.63 -2.32
C MET A 44 1.33 17.91 -1.07
N PHE A 45 0.28 18.70 -1.22
CA PHE A 45 -0.60 19.00 -0.10
C PHE A 45 -1.71 17.95 0.00
N GLY A 46 -1.95 17.43 1.22
CA GLY A 46 -2.99 16.45 1.49
C GLY A 46 -2.49 14.99 1.44
N LEU A 47 -3.32 14.08 1.92
CA LEU A 47 -3.02 12.63 1.95
C LEU A 47 -3.21 12.00 0.57
N PRO A 48 -2.45 10.95 0.25
CA PRO A 48 -2.75 10.12 -0.91
C PRO A 48 -4.20 9.61 -0.85
N GLN A 49 -4.85 9.53 -1.99
CA GLN A 49 -6.26 9.10 -2.05
C GLN A 49 -6.51 8.16 -3.22
N ASN A 50 -7.62 7.44 -3.15
CA ASN A 50 -8.12 6.72 -4.31
C ASN A 50 -8.92 7.67 -5.22
N ILE A 51 -9.33 7.18 -6.40
CA ILE A 51 -10.09 7.97 -7.38
C ILE A 51 -11.45 8.46 -6.85
N SER A 52 -11.99 7.83 -5.80
CA SER A 52 -13.25 8.24 -5.17
C SER A 52 -13.05 9.24 -4.01
N GLY A 53 -11.81 9.71 -3.77
CA GLY A 53 -11.50 10.68 -2.72
C GLY A 53 -11.20 10.07 -1.34
N ARG A 54 -11.31 8.74 -1.17
CA ARG A 54 -10.94 8.10 0.08
C ARG A 54 -9.44 8.19 0.29
N THR A 55 -9.02 8.76 1.41
CA THR A 55 -7.62 8.94 1.78
C THR A 55 -6.98 7.63 2.28
N TYR A 56 -5.68 7.49 1.98
CA TYR A 56 -4.82 6.50 2.60
C TYR A 56 -4.09 7.14 3.78
N GLU A 57 -3.94 6.39 4.84
CA GLU A 57 -3.30 6.84 6.06
C GLU A 57 -2.07 5.98 6.39
N GLY A 58 -1.22 6.48 7.28
CA GLY A 58 -0.12 5.74 7.87
C GLY A 58 0.84 5.14 6.85
N SER A 59 1.18 3.86 7.00
CA SER A 59 2.15 3.16 6.15
C SER A 59 1.80 3.17 4.66
N ASN A 60 0.51 3.08 4.34
CA ASN A 60 0.05 3.18 2.96
C ASN A 60 0.28 4.59 2.41
N ALA A 61 -0.05 5.63 3.19
CA ALA A 61 0.20 7.00 2.78
C ALA A 61 1.70 7.23 2.52
N PHE A 62 2.56 6.79 3.44
CA PHE A 62 4.01 6.91 3.29
C PHE A 62 4.53 6.19 2.03
N LEU A 63 4.12 4.92 1.83
CA LEU A 63 4.48 4.13 0.66
C LEU A 63 4.03 4.80 -0.65
N LEU A 64 2.80 5.31 -0.68
CA LEU A 64 2.24 5.93 -1.88
C LEU A 64 2.88 7.29 -2.17
N PHE A 65 3.27 8.06 -1.16
CA PHE A 65 4.09 9.25 -1.34
C PHE A 65 5.45 8.93 -1.95
N LEU A 66 6.17 7.94 -1.39
CA LEU A 66 7.45 7.49 -1.95
C LEU A 66 7.29 7.05 -3.41
N HIS A 67 6.28 6.23 -3.70
CA HIS A 67 6.02 5.73 -5.05
C HIS A 67 5.70 6.87 -6.03
N THR A 68 4.91 7.84 -5.59
CA THR A 68 4.59 9.04 -6.40
C THR A 68 5.84 9.84 -6.71
N ALA A 69 6.66 10.10 -5.70
CA ALA A 69 7.88 10.91 -5.83
C ALA A 69 8.95 10.20 -6.68
N GLU A 70 9.21 8.91 -6.45
CA GLU A 70 10.20 8.14 -7.22
C GLU A 70 9.91 8.08 -8.71
N ASN A 71 8.62 8.07 -9.08
CA ASN A 71 8.21 7.97 -10.48
C ASN A 71 7.85 9.34 -11.10
N GLY A 72 7.91 10.42 -10.33
CA GLY A 72 7.59 11.77 -10.82
C GLY A 72 6.12 11.95 -11.20
N TYR A 73 5.21 11.21 -10.57
CA TYR A 73 3.77 11.32 -10.83
C TYR A 73 3.22 12.67 -10.34
N LYS A 74 2.20 13.16 -11.02
CA LYS A 74 1.64 14.51 -10.80
C LYS A 74 0.81 14.62 -9.54
N ALA A 75 0.25 13.50 -9.07
CA ALA A 75 -0.60 13.46 -7.87
C ALA A 75 -0.57 12.06 -7.24
N PRO A 76 -0.69 11.96 -5.89
CA PRO A 76 -0.75 10.68 -5.20
C PRO A 76 -2.19 10.11 -5.23
N VAL A 77 -2.72 9.90 -6.42
CA VAL A 77 -4.04 9.32 -6.67
C VAL A 77 -3.88 7.91 -7.22
N TYR A 78 -4.53 6.94 -6.57
CA TYR A 78 -4.34 5.54 -6.86
C TYR A 78 -5.65 4.83 -7.16
N MET A 79 -5.58 3.77 -7.96
CA MET A 79 -6.73 3.01 -8.43
C MET A 79 -6.43 1.51 -8.44
N THR A 80 -7.42 0.72 -8.01
CA THR A 80 -7.44 -0.72 -8.26
C THR A 80 -7.87 -1.00 -9.71
N TYR A 81 -7.67 -2.22 -10.20
CA TYR A 81 -8.20 -2.64 -11.50
C TYR A 81 -9.72 -2.48 -11.59
N GLY A 82 -10.46 -2.83 -10.52
CA GLY A 82 -11.92 -2.67 -10.51
C GLY A 82 -12.36 -1.21 -10.61
N GLN A 83 -11.61 -0.27 -10.02
CA GLN A 83 -11.88 1.16 -10.17
C GLN A 83 -11.54 1.64 -11.59
N LEU A 84 -10.42 1.17 -12.17
CA LEU A 84 -10.06 1.48 -13.56
C LEU A 84 -11.14 1.04 -14.54
N TYR A 85 -11.61 -0.20 -14.39
CA TYR A 85 -12.67 -0.75 -15.23
C TYR A 85 -13.95 0.11 -15.18
N LYS A 86 -14.37 0.53 -13.97
CA LYS A 86 -15.55 1.41 -13.80
C LYS A 86 -15.39 2.77 -14.48
N GLU A 87 -14.17 3.27 -14.60
CA GLU A 87 -13.87 4.54 -15.29
C GLU A 87 -13.66 4.35 -16.80
N GLY A 88 -13.77 3.13 -17.33
CA GLY A 88 -13.45 2.82 -18.72
C GLY A 88 -11.97 2.99 -19.06
N ALA A 89 -11.10 2.91 -18.03
CA ALA A 89 -9.67 3.12 -18.17
C ALA A 89 -8.91 1.80 -17.98
N HIS A 90 -7.67 1.78 -18.48
CA HIS A 90 -6.76 0.65 -18.34
C HIS A 90 -5.35 1.09 -17.95
N VAL A 91 -4.58 0.16 -17.45
CA VAL A 91 -3.17 0.35 -17.10
C VAL A 91 -2.34 0.41 -18.37
N LEU A 92 -1.39 1.34 -18.43
CA LEU A 92 -0.46 1.46 -19.56
C LEU A 92 0.50 0.26 -19.60
N LYS A 93 0.89 -0.14 -20.81
CA LYS A 93 1.75 -1.31 -21.01
C LYS A 93 3.09 -1.16 -20.30
N GLY A 94 3.44 -2.18 -19.51
CA GLY A 94 4.70 -2.25 -18.78
C GLY A 94 4.65 -1.67 -17.36
N GLU A 95 3.57 -1.00 -16.98
CA GLU A 95 3.39 -0.45 -15.64
C GLU A 95 3.21 -1.53 -14.58
N LYS A 96 3.69 -1.24 -13.36
CA LYS A 96 3.65 -2.18 -12.24
C LYS A 96 2.89 -1.60 -11.07
N ALA A 97 1.97 -2.38 -10.52
CA ALA A 97 1.22 -2.00 -9.34
C ALA A 97 2.11 -1.77 -8.12
N VAL A 98 1.72 -0.84 -7.25
CA VAL A 98 2.25 -0.71 -5.90
C VAL A 98 1.34 -1.49 -4.93
N PRO A 99 1.91 -2.25 -3.94
CA PRO A 99 1.09 -2.96 -2.98
C PRO A 99 0.51 -2.00 -1.94
N VAL A 100 -0.80 -2.00 -1.76
CA VAL A 100 -1.48 -1.34 -0.64
C VAL A 100 -1.91 -2.40 0.37
N PHE A 101 -1.62 -2.16 1.65
CA PHE A 101 -1.81 -3.13 2.72
C PHE A 101 -3.10 -2.84 3.48
N LYS A 102 -3.94 -3.86 3.66
CA LYS A 102 -5.09 -3.83 4.57
C LYS A 102 -4.90 -4.84 5.68
N TRP A 103 -4.69 -4.34 6.88
CA TRP A 103 -4.73 -5.11 8.11
C TRP A 103 -6.18 -5.29 8.56
N GLY A 104 -6.50 -6.44 9.11
CA GLY A 104 -7.80 -6.72 9.66
C GLY A 104 -7.78 -7.96 10.52
N PHE A 105 -8.94 -8.30 11.08
CA PHE A 105 -9.12 -9.50 11.86
C PHE A 105 -10.22 -10.36 11.25
N SER A 106 -9.91 -11.64 11.05
CA SER A 106 -10.94 -12.65 10.83
C SER A 106 -11.51 -13.03 12.19
N ILE A 107 -12.72 -12.59 12.46
CA ILE A 107 -13.37 -12.81 13.74
C ILE A 107 -14.42 -13.90 13.54
N LYS A 108 -14.42 -14.88 14.45
CA LYS A 108 -15.43 -15.93 14.51
C LYS A 108 -15.99 -16.00 15.93
N ASP A 109 -17.30 -16.12 16.04
CA ASP A 109 -17.96 -16.38 17.33
C ASP A 109 -17.67 -17.81 17.84
N LYS A 110 -18.24 -18.17 18.98
CA LYS A 110 -18.12 -19.49 19.60
C LYS A 110 -18.57 -20.64 18.68
N ASP A 111 -19.53 -20.37 17.82
CA ASP A 111 -20.12 -21.35 16.90
C ASP A 111 -19.34 -21.44 15.58
N GLY A 112 -18.27 -20.63 15.41
CA GLY A 112 -17.41 -20.59 14.23
C GLY A 112 -17.96 -19.75 13.08
N LYS A 113 -19.06 -19.01 13.28
CA LYS A 113 -19.63 -18.10 12.30
C LYS A 113 -18.77 -16.84 12.19
N LYS A 114 -18.61 -16.31 10.97
CA LYS A 114 -17.90 -15.04 10.76
C LYS A 114 -18.68 -13.89 11.38
N VAL A 115 -17.95 -13.02 12.06
CA VAL A 115 -18.41 -11.79 12.69
C VAL A 115 -17.66 -10.63 12.05
N THR A 116 -18.36 -9.58 11.67
CA THR A 116 -17.72 -8.34 11.18
C THR A 116 -17.06 -7.58 12.32
N GLU A 117 -16.13 -6.67 12.02
CA GLU A 117 -15.50 -5.81 13.03
C GLU A 117 -16.57 -4.94 13.74
N GLU A 118 -17.56 -4.44 13.01
CA GLU A 118 -18.66 -3.65 13.56
C GLU A 118 -19.56 -4.46 14.51
N GLU A 119 -19.94 -5.69 14.12
CA GLU A 119 -20.69 -6.59 14.99
C GLU A 119 -19.88 -6.91 16.25
N PHE A 120 -18.57 -7.16 16.13
CA PHE A 120 -17.69 -7.42 17.25
C PHE A 120 -17.58 -6.21 18.19
N ASP A 121 -17.43 -5.00 17.65
CA ASP A 121 -17.32 -3.77 18.45
C ASP A 121 -18.58 -3.50 19.27
N ASN A 122 -19.75 -3.88 18.75
CA ASN A 122 -21.04 -3.76 19.42
C ASN A 122 -21.36 -4.90 20.40
N MET A 123 -20.53 -5.94 20.50
CA MET A 123 -20.67 -7.04 21.43
C MET A 123 -20.33 -6.62 22.88
N THR A 124 -20.90 -7.31 23.83
CA THR A 124 -20.51 -7.22 25.23
C THR A 124 -19.10 -7.79 25.45
N ASP A 125 -18.45 -7.41 26.56
CA ASP A 125 -17.11 -7.91 26.89
C ASP A 125 -17.04 -9.44 27.03
N ASP A 126 -18.13 -10.07 27.48
CA ASP A 126 -18.18 -11.52 27.63
C ASP A 126 -18.34 -12.21 26.27
N GLU A 127 -19.17 -11.69 25.38
CA GLU A 127 -19.27 -12.18 23.99
C GLU A 127 -17.95 -12.01 23.21
N LYS A 128 -17.27 -10.88 23.40
CA LYS A 128 -15.94 -10.63 22.80
C LYS A 128 -14.90 -11.64 23.25
N LYS A 129 -14.91 -12.09 24.49
CA LYS A 129 -14.00 -13.12 25.02
C LYS A 129 -14.23 -14.50 24.39
N GLU A 130 -15.46 -14.80 23.98
CA GLU A 130 -15.80 -16.06 23.31
C GLU A 130 -15.42 -16.07 21.83
N CYS A 131 -15.14 -14.90 21.23
CA CYS A 131 -14.75 -14.78 19.84
C CYS A 131 -13.28 -15.17 19.61
N LYS A 132 -13.05 -15.92 18.53
CA LYS A 132 -11.71 -16.22 18.02
C LYS A 132 -11.31 -15.16 17.01
N ARG A 133 -10.29 -14.37 17.36
CA ARG A 133 -9.77 -13.28 16.55
C ARG A 133 -8.42 -13.69 15.94
N ARG A 134 -8.30 -13.68 14.59
CA ARG A 134 -7.05 -13.96 13.89
C ARG A 134 -6.69 -12.79 13.01
N PRO A 135 -5.51 -12.20 13.18
CA PRO A 135 -5.06 -11.13 12.30
C PRO A 135 -4.81 -11.65 10.89
N PHE A 136 -5.08 -10.83 9.90
CA PHE A 136 -4.69 -11.08 8.52
C PHE A 136 -4.13 -9.82 7.86
N LEU A 137 -3.29 -10.01 6.87
CA LEU A 137 -2.79 -8.96 5.99
C LEU A 137 -3.26 -9.26 4.57
N LYS A 138 -4.05 -8.36 4.00
CA LYS A 138 -4.49 -8.41 2.61
C LYS A 138 -3.76 -7.35 1.81
N ILE A 139 -3.39 -7.68 0.57
CA ILE A 139 -2.69 -6.79 -0.34
C ILE A 139 -3.61 -6.46 -1.50
N TYR A 140 -3.71 -5.17 -1.80
CA TYR A 140 -4.39 -4.67 -2.98
C TYR A 140 -3.34 -4.10 -3.93
N PRO A 141 -3.22 -4.62 -5.15
CA PRO A 141 -2.40 -4.00 -6.18
C PRO A 141 -3.10 -2.73 -6.67
N GLU A 142 -2.39 -1.60 -6.61
CA GLU A 142 -2.92 -0.33 -7.04
C GLU A 142 -1.96 0.37 -8.00
N PHE A 143 -2.51 1.18 -8.88
CA PHE A 143 -1.79 1.95 -9.89
C PHE A 143 -2.02 3.44 -9.66
N ASN A 144 -0.96 4.23 -9.80
CA ASN A 144 -1.13 5.67 -9.84
C ASN A 144 -1.93 6.07 -11.09
N ILE A 145 -2.73 7.11 -10.98
CA ILE A 145 -3.54 7.60 -12.10
C ILE A 145 -2.70 7.93 -13.35
N ASP A 146 -1.42 8.32 -13.18
CA ASP A 146 -0.48 8.57 -14.28
C ASP A 146 0.05 7.29 -14.93
N GLN A 147 -0.15 6.11 -14.33
CA GLN A 147 0.15 4.80 -14.93
C GLN A 147 -1.00 4.28 -15.81
N THR A 148 -2.00 5.10 -16.05
CA THR A 148 -3.24 4.72 -16.74
C THR A 148 -3.55 5.68 -17.89
N ASN A 149 -4.44 5.27 -18.79
CA ASN A 149 -4.95 6.14 -19.84
C ASN A 149 -6.09 7.07 -19.37
N MET A 150 -6.24 7.27 -18.06
CA MET A 150 -7.33 8.10 -17.49
C MET A 150 -7.36 9.52 -18.02
N SER A 151 -6.19 10.12 -18.30
CA SER A 151 -6.07 11.45 -18.91
C SER A 151 -6.65 11.54 -20.33
N GLU A 152 -6.83 10.39 -21.00
CA GLU A 152 -7.39 10.29 -22.36
C GLU A 152 -8.88 9.97 -22.31
N VAL A 153 -9.29 8.99 -21.48
CA VAL A 153 -10.69 8.52 -21.44
C VAL A 153 -11.59 9.40 -20.59
N ASN A 154 -11.06 10.04 -19.53
CA ASN A 154 -11.80 10.95 -18.66
C ASN A 154 -10.92 12.10 -18.18
N LYS A 155 -10.56 12.96 -19.13
CA LYS A 155 -9.65 14.08 -18.88
C LYS A 155 -10.16 15.04 -17.81
N GLU A 156 -11.46 15.32 -17.79
CA GLU A 156 -12.06 16.24 -16.82
C GLU A 156 -11.87 15.72 -15.39
N LYS A 157 -12.19 14.45 -15.14
CA LYS A 157 -12.00 13.84 -13.83
C LYS A 157 -10.52 13.73 -13.46
N TYR A 158 -9.66 13.39 -14.42
CA TYR A 158 -8.21 13.36 -14.22
C TYR A 158 -7.69 14.72 -13.77
N ASP A 159 -8.01 15.79 -14.51
CA ASP A 159 -7.57 17.16 -14.19
C ASP A 159 -8.15 17.63 -12.85
N ALA A 160 -9.41 17.30 -12.55
CA ALA A 160 -10.05 17.65 -11.28
C ALA A 160 -9.33 17.03 -10.07
N VAL A 161 -9.01 15.71 -10.12
CA VAL A 161 -8.33 15.06 -8.99
C VAL A 161 -6.88 15.47 -8.88
N VAL A 162 -6.16 15.66 -9.99
CA VAL A 162 -4.75 16.10 -9.97
C VAL A 162 -4.64 17.54 -9.44
N SER A 163 -5.60 18.42 -9.79
CA SER A 163 -5.57 19.82 -9.34
C SER A 163 -5.69 19.96 -7.82
N GLN A 164 -6.32 19.00 -7.13
CA GLN A 164 -6.45 19.02 -5.66
C GLN A 164 -5.09 18.96 -4.94
N PHE A 165 -4.08 18.36 -5.58
CA PHE A 165 -2.73 18.23 -5.02
C PHE A 165 -1.77 19.33 -5.48
N ARG A 166 -2.22 20.23 -6.33
CA ARG A 166 -1.43 21.42 -6.67
C ARG A 166 -1.59 22.43 -5.55
N LYS A 167 -0.46 22.96 -5.05
CA LYS A 167 -0.50 24.10 -4.13
C LYS A 167 -1.21 25.26 -4.82
N THR A 168 -2.42 25.55 -4.37
CA THR A 168 -3.18 26.75 -4.81
C THR A 168 -3.00 27.90 -3.85
N ASP A 169 -2.62 27.62 -2.60
CA ASP A 169 -2.48 28.64 -1.58
C ASP A 169 -1.03 29.16 -1.53
N VAL A 170 -0.91 30.48 -1.54
CA VAL A 170 0.38 31.11 -1.24
C VAL A 170 0.73 30.73 0.20
N PRO A 171 1.89 30.07 0.44
CA PRO A 171 2.26 29.70 1.79
C PRO A 171 2.29 30.94 2.67
N THR A 172 1.80 30.84 3.90
CA THR A 172 1.97 31.92 4.87
C THR A 172 3.45 32.04 5.20
N ILE A 173 3.98 33.26 5.11
CA ILE A 173 5.40 33.57 5.35
C ILE A 173 5.45 34.71 6.37
N THR A 174 6.31 34.56 7.37
CA THR A 174 6.64 35.64 8.29
C THR A 174 8.16 35.72 8.40
N ASP A 175 8.72 36.89 8.22
CA ASP A 175 10.19 37.14 8.23
C ASP A 175 10.96 36.23 7.24
N GLY A 176 10.35 35.88 6.11
CA GLY A 176 10.88 34.97 5.08
C GLY A 176 10.64 33.48 5.37
N MET A 177 10.31 33.10 6.58
CA MET A 177 10.12 31.71 7.01
C MET A 177 8.69 31.20 6.71
N TYR A 178 8.60 29.92 6.36
CA TYR A 178 7.30 29.20 6.28
C TYR A 178 6.54 29.26 7.62
N VAL A 179 5.21 29.38 7.55
CA VAL A 179 4.32 29.39 8.72
C VAL A 179 3.23 28.33 8.58
N ASN A 180 3.05 27.53 9.62
CA ASN A 180 1.91 26.61 9.74
C ASN A 180 0.99 27.08 10.88
N LYS A 181 -0.10 27.76 10.51
CA LYS A 181 -1.04 28.37 11.48
C LYS A 181 -1.68 27.36 12.43
N ALA A 182 -1.93 26.11 11.96
CA ALA A 182 -2.55 25.10 12.79
C ALA A 182 -1.61 24.60 13.89
N ILE A 183 -0.32 24.37 13.54
CA ILE A 183 0.68 23.99 14.54
C ILE A 183 0.97 25.15 15.50
N ASP A 184 1.11 26.39 14.99
CA ASP A 184 1.31 27.56 15.84
C ASP A 184 0.17 27.71 16.85
N ARG A 185 -1.10 27.65 16.39
CA ARG A 185 -2.27 27.72 17.27
C ARG A 185 -2.28 26.60 18.32
N MET A 186 -1.92 25.38 17.92
CA MET A 186 -1.83 24.24 18.84
C MET A 186 -0.81 24.48 19.95
N MET A 187 0.35 25.04 19.62
CA MET A 187 1.39 25.39 20.58
C MET A 187 0.98 26.58 21.47
N GLU A 188 0.44 27.65 20.89
CA GLU A 188 -0.03 28.83 21.62
C GLU A 188 -1.14 28.49 22.62
N LYS A 189 -2.11 27.66 22.21
CA LYS A 189 -3.22 27.23 23.06
C LYS A 189 -2.87 26.07 23.98
N GLN A 190 -1.66 25.49 23.86
CA GLN A 190 -1.23 24.28 24.58
C GLN A 190 -2.25 23.13 24.43
N GLU A 191 -2.77 22.99 23.21
CA GLU A 191 -3.78 21.97 22.84
C GLU A 191 -3.14 20.69 22.25
N TRP A 192 -1.86 20.47 22.50
CA TRP A 192 -1.19 19.21 22.23
C TRP A 192 -1.40 18.23 23.41
N VAL A 193 -1.09 16.95 23.21
CA VAL A 193 -1.26 15.89 24.23
C VAL A 193 -0.36 16.03 25.46
N CYS A 194 0.65 16.88 25.41
CA CYS A 194 1.50 17.26 26.51
C CYS A 194 1.93 18.73 26.37
N LYS A 195 2.56 19.28 27.39
CA LYS A 195 3.06 20.66 27.33
C LYS A 195 4.15 20.83 26.26
N ILE A 196 4.11 21.96 25.54
CA ILE A 196 5.16 22.37 24.60
C ILE A 196 5.78 23.69 25.09
N GLN A 197 7.09 23.70 25.28
CA GLN A 197 7.88 24.90 25.52
C GLN A 197 8.57 25.28 24.21
N TYR A 198 8.32 26.50 23.69
CA TYR A 198 8.82 26.97 22.38
C TYR A 198 9.21 28.47 22.40
N ASP A 199 9.05 29.11 23.55
CA ASP A 199 9.17 30.53 23.76
C ASP A 199 10.51 30.95 24.40
N LYS A 200 11.45 30.02 24.55
CA LYS A 200 12.77 30.24 25.14
C LYS A 200 13.87 29.79 24.22
N GLU A 201 15.00 30.47 24.32
CA GLU A 201 16.23 30.01 23.67
C GLU A 201 16.68 28.68 24.27
N GLU A 202 16.85 27.69 23.43
CA GLU A 202 17.31 26.35 23.80
C GLU A 202 18.44 25.92 22.87
N LYS A 203 19.30 25.02 23.35
CA LYS A 203 20.42 24.49 22.54
C LYS A 203 20.00 23.45 21.50
N GLY A 204 18.84 22.87 21.69
CA GLY A 204 18.29 21.83 20.80
C GLY A 204 16.87 21.48 21.20
N ALA A 205 16.17 20.83 20.29
CA ALA A 205 14.84 20.27 20.55
C ALA A 205 14.96 18.91 21.23
N TYR A 206 14.01 18.58 22.09
CA TYR A 206 13.87 17.26 22.68
C TYR A 206 12.50 17.04 23.32
N TYR A 207 12.07 15.80 23.36
CA TYR A 207 10.98 15.36 24.23
C TYR A 207 11.55 14.76 25.52
N SER A 208 11.05 15.18 26.67
CA SER A 208 11.41 14.63 27.99
C SER A 208 10.30 13.71 28.51
N PRO A 209 10.46 12.37 28.45
CA PRO A 209 9.45 11.45 28.95
C PRO A 209 9.16 11.59 30.46
N ALA A 210 10.20 11.88 31.25
CA ALA A 210 10.06 12.03 32.71
C ALA A 210 9.25 13.26 33.12
N LYS A 211 9.25 14.32 32.32
CA LYS A 211 8.50 15.56 32.57
C LYS A 211 7.23 15.65 31.71
N ASP A 212 7.09 14.76 30.75
CA ASP A 212 6.07 14.78 29.71
C ASP A 212 5.95 16.16 29.03
N ILE A 213 7.08 16.66 28.51
CA ILE A 213 7.18 17.97 27.89
C ILE A 213 8.00 17.89 26.58
N VAL A 214 7.49 18.52 25.54
CA VAL A 214 8.25 18.84 24.32
C VAL A 214 8.93 20.19 24.53
N VAL A 215 10.21 20.26 24.23
CA VAL A 215 11.01 21.49 24.28
C VAL A 215 11.56 21.80 22.90
N LEU A 216 11.31 23.00 22.41
CA LEU A 216 11.76 23.47 21.11
C LEU A 216 12.56 24.76 21.30
N PRO A 217 13.65 24.95 20.55
CA PRO A 217 14.26 26.29 20.40
C PRO A 217 13.23 27.26 19.81
N THR A 218 13.42 28.53 20.02
CA THR A 218 12.56 29.54 19.40
C THR A 218 12.63 29.45 17.87
N LYS A 219 11.55 29.79 17.19
CA LYS A 219 11.51 29.76 15.72
C LYS A 219 12.60 30.67 15.11
N ALA A 220 12.94 31.77 15.79
CA ALA A 220 13.99 32.69 15.36
C ALA A 220 15.37 32.01 15.28
N GLN A 221 15.68 31.03 16.14
CA GLN A 221 16.93 30.28 16.11
C GLN A 221 17.09 29.40 14.87
N PHE A 222 15.99 29.05 14.20
CA PHE A 222 16.02 28.31 12.94
C PHE A 222 16.25 29.17 11.71
N ARG A 223 16.17 30.52 11.84
CA ARG A 223 16.38 31.45 10.72
C ARG A 223 17.87 31.66 10.46
N ILE A 224 18.51 30.66 9.88
CA ILE A 224 19.95 30.65 9.64
C ILE A 224 20.34 31.20 8.26
N HIS A 225 19.38 31.33 7.34
CA HIS A 225 19.58 31.86 5.97
C HIS A 225 18.73 33.11 5.71
N PRO A 226 18.87 34.20 6.50
CA PRO A 226 17.98 35.36 6.40
C PRO A 226 18.05 36.09 5.05
N ASP A 227 19.17 35.99 4.34
CA ASP A 227 19.44 36.69 3.08
C ASP A 227 19.11 35.86 1.84
N ASP A 228 18.78 34.57 1.99
CA ASP A 228 18.35 33.69 0.92
C ASP A 228 16.85 33.35 1.09
N PRO A 229 15.95 33.90 0.27
CA PRO A 229 14.51 33.71 0.45
C PRO A 229 14.05 32.23 0.33
N GLU A 230 14.72 31.41 -0.49
CA GLU A 230 14.38 30.02 -0.66
C GLU A 230 14.83 29.19 0.55
N GLU A 231 16.04 29.37 1.00
CA GLU A 231 16.56 28.66 2.17
C GLU A 231 15.92 29.20 3.46
N CYS A 232 15.64 30.49 3.60
CA CYS A 232 14.89 31.04 4.73
C CYS A 232 13.48 30.44 4.84
N PHE A 233 12.82 30.24 3.70
CA PHE A 233 11.54 29.53 3.68
C PHE A 233 11.67 28.07 4.19
N LYS A 234 12.74 27.37 3.80
CA LYS A 234 13.06 26.02 4.28
C LYS A 234 13.43 26.02 5.78
N ASP A 235 14.11 27.03 6.27
CA ASP A 235 14.37 27.20 7.72
C ASP A 235 13.08 27.13 8.53
N GLY A 236 11.99 27.74 8.02
CA GLY A 236 10.67 27.64 8.62
C GLY A 236 10.09 26.22 8.57
N GLN A 237 10.31 25.50 7.47
CA GLN A 237 9.86 24.11 7.36
C GLN A 237 10.61 23.19 8.32
N GLU A 238 11.92 23.40 8.51
CA GLU A 238 12.74 22.65 9.47
C GLU A 238 12.30 22.86 10.91
N TYR A 239 11.87 24.09 11.30
CA TYR A 239 11.28 24.33 12.62
C TYR A 239 10.06 23.44 12.86
N TYR A 240 9.09 23.40 11.92
CA TYR A 240 7.91 22.56 12.08
C TYR A 240 8.23 21.07 11.94
N GLY A 241 9.17 20.70 11.09
CA GLY A 241 9.64 19.34 10.98
C GLY A 241 10.24 18.82 12.29
N THR A 242 11.03 19.65 12.96
CA THR A 242 11.58 19.37 14.28
C THR A 242 10.49 19.28 15.35
N ALA A 243 9.52 20.19 15.33
CA ALA A 243 8.37 20.12 16.23
C ALA A 243 7.58 18.82 16.07
N LEU A 244 7.31 18.40 14.84
CA LEU A 244 6.63 17.14 14.53
C LEU A 244 7.42 15.92 15.00
N HIS A 245 8.74 15.96 14.93
CA HIS A 245 9.62 14.89 15.42
C HIS A 245 9.49 14.72 16.94
N GLU A 246 9.57 15.80 17.70
CA GLU A 246 9.44 15.76 19.16
C GLU A 246 7.99 15.41 19.59
N MET A 247 7.00 15.89 18.82
CA MET A 247 5.61 15.47 18.99
C MET A 247 5.46 13.97 18.76
N ALA A 248 6.14 13.40 17.75
CA ALA A 248 6.10 11.96 17.49
C ALA A 248 6.64 11.16 18.68
N HIS A 249 7.77 11.55 19.26
CA HIS A 249 8.28 10.96 20.49
C HIS A 249 7.27 11.04 21.62
N SER A 250 6.66 12.21 21.83
CA SER A 250 5.68 12.40 22.90
C SER A 250 4.48 11.47 22.80
N THR A 251 4.07 11.06 21.58
CA THR A 251 2.99 10.07 21.42
C THR A 251 3.34 8.71 22.04
N GLY A 252 4.62 8.40 22.19
CA GLY A 252 5.12 7.14 22.74
C GLY A 252 5.10 7.04 24.25
N HIS A 253 4.72 8.10 24.97
CA HIS A 253 4.65 8.10 26.43
C HIS A 253 3.78 6.94 26.97
N PRO A 254 4.11 6.39 28.19
CA PRO A 254 3.33 5.31 28.80
C PRO A 254 1.83 5.58 28.95
N SER A 255 1.43 6.85 29.16
CA SER A 255 0.02 7.25 29.25
C SER A 255 -0.71 7.31 27.89
N ARG A 256 -0.02 7.11 26.77
CA ARG A 256 -0.57 7.17 25.40
C ARG A 256 -0.34 5.87 24.66
N LEU A 257 0.68 5.78 23.81
CA LEU A 257 0.95 4.56 23.05
C LEU A 257 1.87 3.55 23.76
N ASP A 258 2.41 3.90 24.93
CA ASP A 258 3.32 3.08 25.75
C ASP A 258 4.47 2.45 24.93
N ARG A 259 4.98 3.20 23.95
CA ARG A 259 6.04 2.79 23.03
C ARG A 259 7.42 3.03 23.62
N LEU A 260 7.59 4.18 24.30
CA LEU A 260 8.87 4.57 24.87
C LEU A 260 9.24 3.69 26.07
N LYS A 261 10.43 3.10 26.00
CA LYS A 261 11.04 2.34 27.08
C LYS A 261 12.39 2.96 27.41
N PRO A 262 12.87 2.86 28.66
CA PRO A 262 14.23 3.28 28.98
C PRO A 262 15.23 2.57 28.04
N ALA A 263 15.96 3.36 27.27
CA ALA A 263 16.93 2.88 26.31
C ALA A 263 18.18 3.76 26.36
N ALA A 264 19.37 3.15 26.28
CA ALA A 264 20.59 3.88 26.18
C ALA A 264 20.69 4.58 24.82
N PHE A 265 21.30 5.75 24.77
CA PHE A 265 21.59 6.44 23.51
C PHE A 265 22.38 5.52 22.57
N GLY A 266 21.92 5.37 21.33
CA GLY A 266 22.54 4.50 20.34
C GLY A 266 22.17 3.02 20.44
N SER A 267 21.36 2.61 21.43
CA SER A 267 20.84 1.23 21.48
C SER A 267 19.87 0.93 20.34
N PRO A 268 19.62 -0.37 20.05
CA PRO A 268 18.66 -0.77 19.04
C PRO A 268 17.24 -0.24 19.27
N GLU A 269 16.80 -0.20 20.51
CA GLU A 269 15.49 0.32 20.91
C GLU A 269 15.42 1.83 20.66
N TYR A 270 16.51 2.55 21.00
CA TYR A 270 16.64 3.98 20.70
C TYR A 270 16.61 4.22 19.20
N ALA A 271 17.40 3.47 18.42
CA ALA A 271 17.42 3.61 16.96
C ALA A 271 16.07 3.32 16.30
N LYS A 272 15.31 2.35 16.82
CA LYS A 272 13.94 2.10 16.33
C LYS A 272 13.02 3.28 16.61
N GLU A 273 13.07 3.84 17.81
CA GLU A 273 12.23 4.98 18.19
C GLU A 273 12.55 6.21 17.34
N GLU A 274 13.83 6.49 17.09
CA GLU A 274 14.25 7.55 16.17
C GLU A 274 13.70 7.34 14.77
N LEU A 275 13.73 6.10 14.25
CA LEU A 275 13.14 5.79 12.94
C LEU A 275 11.62 6.02 12.92
N VAL A 276 10.91 5.67 13.99
CA VAL A 276 9.48 5.95 14.12
C VAL A 276 9.22 7.46 14.12
N ALA A 277 9.98 8.23 14.88
CA ALA A 277 9.82 9.69 14.94
C ALA A 277 10.14 10.36 13.60
N GLU A 278 11.23 9.95 12.94
CA GLU A 278 11.63 10.45 11.62
C GLU A 278 10.56 10.18 10.55
N LEU A 279 10.11 8.93 10.43
CA LEU A 279 9.10 8.57 9.43
C LEU A 279 7.73 9.21 9.72
N THR A 280 7.37 9.35 11.00
CA THR A 280 6.13 10.05 11.40
C THR A 280 6.19 11.52 11.01
N SER A 281 7.28 12.20 11.35
CA SER A 281 7.49 13.60 11.03
C SER A 281 7.54 13.84 9.51
N ALA A 282 8.22 12.97 8.77
CA ALA A 282 8.29 13.03 7.30
C ALA A 282 6.91 12.87 6.66
N MET A 283 6.12 11.90 7.12
CA MET A 283 4.78 11.65 6.59
C MET A 283 3.83 12.82 6.88
N VAL A 284 3.81 13.32 8.13
CA VAL A 284 2.96 14.46 8.50
C VAL A 284 3.42 15.73 7.79
N GLY A 285 4.72 15.98 7.71
CA GLY A 285 5.28 17.12 6.98
C GLY A 285 4.89 17.12 5.52
N ASN A 286 4.98 15.96 4.84
CA ASN A 286 4.57 15.86 3.44
C ASN A 286 3.06 16.09 3.27
N THR A 287 2.23 15.58 4.20
CA THR A 287 0.80 15.86 4.22
C THR A 287 0.49 17.35 4.37
N LEU A 288 1.32 18.08 5.10
CA LEU A 288 1.26 19.54 5.26
C LEU A 288 1.92 20.31 4.11
N GLY A 289 2.46 19.63 3.14
CA GLY A 289 3.04 20.21 1.93
C GLY A 289 4.49 20.61 2.05
N PHE A 290 5.29 19.99 2.93
CA PHE A 290 6.74 20.12 2.94
C PHE A 290 7.43 18.77 3.14
N ASP A 291 8.60 18.61 2.49
CA ASP A 291 9.41 17.39 2.60
C ASP A 291 10.49 17.59 3.64
N ARG A 292 10.42 16.82 4.72
CA ARG A 292 11.37 16.91 5.82
C ARG A 292 12.68 16.23 5.47
N ARG A 293 13.80 16.88 5.77
CA ARG A 293 15.15 16.28 5.77
C ARG A 293 15.33 15.42 7.03
N ILE A 294 16.26 14.49 6.98
CA ILE A 294 16.66 13.74 8.18
C ILE A 294 17.39 14.69 9.15
N SER A 295 17.14 14.50 10.43
CA SER A 295 17.90 15.21 11.45
C SER A 295 19.39 14.81 11.40
N ASP A 296 20.30 15.79 11.56
CA ASP A 296 21.76 15.56 11.53
C ASP A 296 22.19 14.46 12.50
N ASN A 297 21.57 14.41 13.67
CA ASN A 297 21.86 13.39 14.69
C ASN A 297 21.45 11.98 14.24
N ASN A 298 20.50 11.88 13.32
CA ASN A 298 19.93 10.61 12.85
C ASN A 298 20.58 10.08 11.56
N VAL A 299 21.38 10.89 10.87
CA VAL A 299 22.14 10.44 9.68
C VAL A 299 22.99 9.22 9.98
N ALA A 300 23.60 9.15 11.17
CA ALA A 300 24.41 8.01 11.60
C ALA A 300 23.62 6.69 11.71
N TYR A 301 22.30 6.76 11.90
CA TYR A 301 21.45 5.56 11.99
C TYR A 301 21.00 5.00 10.64
N LEU A 302 21.10 5.76 9.54
CA LEU A 302 20.64 5.32 8.21
C LEU A 302 21.24 3.98 7.81
N GLN A 303 22.52 3.76 8.09
CA GLN A 303 23.18 2.50 7.76
C GLN A 303 22.65 1.33 8.60
N ASN A 304 22.39 1.57 9.88
CA ASN A 304 21.84 0.56 10.78
C ASN A 304 20.42 0.18 10.37
N TRP A 305 19.57 1.17 10.07
CA TRP A 305 18.20 0.95 9.60
C TRP A 305 18.16 0.22 8.26
N THR A 306 19.01 0.62 7.31
CA THR A 306 19.16 -0.07 6.01
C THR A 306 19.56 -1.53 6.20
N SER A 307 20.54 -1.79 7.08
CA SER A 307 21.01 -3.14 7.37
C SER A 307 19.93 -4.00 8.03
N ALA A 308 19.17 -3.44 8.97
CA ALA A 308 18.05 -4.12 9.62
C ALA A 308 16.97 -4.51 8.61
N LEU A 309 16.56 -3.59 7.73
CA LEU A 309 15.56 -3.85 6.69
C LEU A 309 16.01 -4.88 5.65
N ARG A 310 17.29 -4.88 5.27
CA ARG A 310 17.83 -5.89 4.35
C ARG A 310 17.84 -7.29 4.95
N LYS A 311 18.17 -7.39 6.24
CA LYS A 311 18.21 -8.65 6.97
C LYS A 311 16.82 -9.20 7.23
N GLU A 312 15.87 -8.34 7.58
CA GLU A 312 14.50 -8.70 7.90
C GLU A 312 13.51 -7.64 7.36
N PRO A 313 13.02 -7.81 6.12
CA PRO A 313 12.07 -6.87 5.53
C PRO A 313 10.77 -6.69 6.33
N LYS A 314 10.36 -7.71 7.08
CA LYS A 314 9.16 -7.65 7.94
C LYS A 314 9.30 -6.65 9.10
N PHE A 315 10.52 -6.24 9.43
CA PHE A 315 10.78 -5.17 10.41
C PHE A 315 10.03 -3.89 10.07
N ILE A 316 9.85 -3.58 8.77
CA ILE A 316 9.07 -2.43 8.34
C ILE A 316 7.63 -2.44 8.89
N VAL A 317 7.01 -3.61 9.03
CA VAL A 317 5.65 -3.75 9.58
C VAL A 317 5.56 -3.21 10.99
N THR A 318 6.55 -3.57 11.82
CA THR A 318 6.59 -3.14 13.23
C THR A 318 6.80 -1.64 13.36
N VAL A 319 7.74 -1.09 12.58
CA VAL A 319 8.00 0.36 12.55
C VAL A 319 6.75 1.11 12.07
N MET A 320 6.18 0.66 10.94
CA MET A 320 5.04 1.37 10.35
C MET A 320 3.76 1.25 11.18
N ALA A 321 3.59 0.20 11.99
CA ALA A 321 2.50 0.13 12.95
C ALA A 321 2.58 1.25 14.01
N ASP A 322 3.77 1.54 14.48
CA ASP A 322 4.02 2.63 15.43
C ASP A 322 3.88 4.01 14.75
N VAL A 323 4.41 4.16 13.53
CA VAL A 323 4.25 5.37 12.69
C VAL A 323 2.77 5.66 12.44
N ASN A 324 1.97 4.65 12.09
CA ASN A 324 0.53 4.81 11.85
C ASN A 324 -0.21 5.37 13.06
N LYS A 325 0.09 4.86 14.25
CA LYS A 325 -0.54 5.33 15.49
C LYS A 325 -0.09 6.75 15.85
N ALA A 326 1.21 7.02 15.76
CA ALA A 326 1.77 8.32 16.08
C ALA A 326 1.25 9.42 15.15
N SER A 327 1.31 9.19 13.84
CA SER A 327 0.85 10.14 12.83
C SER A 327 -0.65 10.44 12.93
N ARG A 328 -1.48 9.43 13.26
CA ARG A 328 -2.90 9.64 13.48
C ARG A 328 -3.15 10.62 14.60
N ILE A 329 -2.50 10.45 15.76
CA ILE A 329 -2.64 11.39 16.89
C ILE A 329 -2.25 12.80 16.47
N ILE A 330 -1.13 12.97 15.72
CA ILE A 330 -0.67 14.29 15.28
C ILE A 330 -1.67 14.91 14.30
N ILE A 331 -2.09 14.18 13.28
CA ILE A 331 -3.01 14.66 12.24
C ILE A 331 -4.37 15.03 12.84
N GLU A 332 -4.93 14.21 13.73
CA GLU A 332 -6.19 14.50 14.42
C GLU A 332 -6.12 15.81 15.23
N ASN A 333 -4.99 16.08 15.90
CA ASN A 333 -4.82 17.31 16.64
C ASN A 333 -4.58 18.51 15.71
N ILE A 334 -3.86 18.36 14.60
CA ILE A 334 -3.73 19.39 13.57
C ILE A 334 -5.10 19.69 12.95
N ASP A 335 -5.90 18.70 12.64
CA ASP A 335 -7.22 18.88 12.04
C ASP A 335 -8.19 19.62 12.96
N LYS A 336 -8.15 19.37 14.27
CA LYS A 336 -8.87 20.18 15.25
C LYS A 336 -8.52 21.67 15.14
N GLN A 337 -7.24 21.99 14.96
CA GLN A 337 -6.78 23.38 14.83
C GLN A 337 -7.19 23.97 13.47
N ARG A 338 -7.07 23.20 12.39
CA ARG A 338 -7.49 23.63 11.05
C ARG A 338 -8.97 23.98 11.02
N ILE A 339 -9.81 23.15 11.61
CA ILE A 339 -11.25 23.39 11.75
C ILE A 339 -11.51 24.66 12.57
N ALA A 340 -10.80 24.84 13.69
CA ALA A 340 -10.93 26.05 14.51
C ALA A 340 -10.46 27.33 13.79
N LEU A 341 -9.64 27.20 12.74
CA LEU A 341 -9.21 28.26 11.84
C LEU A 341 -10.14 28.44 10.62
N GLY A 342 -11.19 27.63 10.49
CA GLY A 342 -12.09 27.63 9.33
C GLY A 342 -11.49 26.94 8.08
N GLU A 343 -10.40 26.18 8.26
CA GLU A 343 -9.77 25.41 7.19
C GLU A 343 -10.37 23.99 7.09
N LYS A 344 -10.24 23.37 5.90
CA LYS A 344 -10.65 21.98 5.73
C LYS A 344 -9.69 21.02 6.46
N PRO A 345 -10.19 19.95 7.08
CA PRO A 345 -9.34 18.93 7.67
C PRO A 345 -8.49 18.23 6.58
N LEU A 346 -7.34 17.67 7.00
CA LEU A 346 -6.45 16.89 6.13
C LEU A 346 -7.05 15.52 5.81
N VAL A 347 -7.74 14.92 6.80
CA VAL A 347 -8.45 13.65 6.63
C VAL A 347 -9.90 13.97 6.33
N GLN A 348 -10.34 13.66 5.11
CA GLN A 348 -11.75 13.78 4.75
C GLN A 348 -12.56 12.74 5.52
N GLY A 349 -13.61 13.18 6.22
CA GLY A 349 -14.51 12.30 6.96
C GLY A 349 -14.22 12.16 8.46
N ALA A 350 -13.22 12.84 9.02
CA ALA A 350 -12.96 12.80 10.46
C ALA A 350 -14.11 13.39 11.31
N LEU A 351 -15.00 14.18 10.71
CA LEU A 351 -16.18 14.78 11.37
C LEU A 351 -17.51 14.44 10.71
N ASP A 352 -17.51 13.97 9.46
CA ASP A 352 -18.74 13.60 8.73
C ASP A 352 -19.13 12.13 8.96
N GLY A 353 -18.53 11.50 9.96
CA GLY A 353 -18.54 10.05 10.20
C GLY A 353 -19.91 9.43 10.52
N VAL A 354 -21.00 10.17 10.43
CA VAL A 354 -22.36 9.65 10.61
C VAL A 354 -23.21 9.88 9.34
N GLU A 355 -23.14 11.02 8.70
CA GLU A 355 -24.00 11.31 7.53
C GLU A 355 -23.44 10.75 6.20
N GLU A 356 -22.12 10.68 6.05
CA GLU A 356 -21.50 10.17 4.82
C GLU A 356 -21.42 8.64 4.81
N LYS A 357 -21.33 7.97 5.97
CA LYS A 357 -21.53 6.52 6.08
C LYS A 357 -22.91 6.12 5.56
N VAL A 358 -23.94 6.83 5.94
CA VAL A 358 -25.31 6.57 5.49
C VAL A 358 -25.48 6.86 3.99
N LYS A 359 -24.88 7.94 3.45
CA LYS A 359 -24.90 8.23 2.01
C LYS A 359 -24.07 7.23 1.19
N ASN A 360 -22.90 6.83 1.68
CA ASN A 360 -22.07 5.85 0.99
C ASN A 360 -22.66 4.44 1.06
N GLU A 361 -23.35 4.08 2.15
CA GLU A 361 -24.08 2.82 2.25
C GLU A 361 -25.33 2.83 1.34
N GLN A 362 -26.06 3.94 1.26
CA GLN A 362 -27.16 4.09 0.33
C GLN A 362 -26.70 4.08 -1.13
N GLN A 363 -25.62 4.77 -1.45
CA GLN A 363 -25.00 4.76 -2.78
C GLN A 363 -24.38 3.39 -3.09
N PHE A 364 -23.84 2.68 -2.11
CA PHE A 364 -23.30 1.32 -2.27
C PHE A 364 -24.43 0.29 -2.45
N GLU A 365 -25.58 0.46 -1.77
CA GLU A 365 -26.76 -0.38 -2.00
C GLU A 365 -27.49 -0.01 -3.30
N GLU A 366 -27.48 1.26 -3.72
CA GLU A 366 -27.95 1.68 -5.04
C GLU A 366 -27.04 1.15 -6.15
N ILE A 367 -25.72 1.20 -5.97
CA ILE A 367 -24.73 0.59 -6.88
C ILE A 367 -24.86 -0.94 -6.88
N LYS A 368 -25.12 -1.59 -5.74
CA LYS A 368 -25.45 -3.02 -5.69
C LYS A 368 -26.81 -3.34 -6.32
N ALA A 369 -27.77 -2.45 -6.21
CA ALA A 369 -29.09 -2.59 -6.86
C ALA A 369 -28.99 -2.32 -8.38
N GLU A 370 -28.11 -1.43 -8.82
CA GLU A 370 -27.77 -1.26 -10.25
C GLU A 370 -26.85 -2.37 -10.78
N GLN A 371 -25.98 -2.95 -9.95
CA GLN A 371 -25.15 -4.12 -10.26
C GLN A 371 -25.91 -5.46 -10.18
N LYS A 372 -27.18 -5.45 -9.76
CA LYS A 372 -28.15 -6.51 -10.10
C LYS A 372 -28.63 -6.44 -11.54
N LYS A 373 -28.03 -5.63 -12.39
CA LYS A 373 -27.97 -5.91 -13.83
C LYS A 373 -27.13 -7.18 -13.96
N GLU A 374 -27.79 -8.20 -14.46
CA GLU A 374 -27.33 -9.58 -14.66
C GLU A 374 -25.81 -9.68 -14.82
N ASP A 375 -25.18 -10.51 -14.01
CA ASP A 375 -23.80 -10.93 -14.26
C ASP A 375 -23.75 -11.33 -15.75
N PRO A 376 -22.87 -10.75 -16.57
CA PRO A 376 -22.79 -11.09 -17.99
C PRO A 376 -22.76 -12.61 -18.24
N ARG A 377 -22.17 -13.37 -17.33
CA ARG A 377 -22.14 -14.82 -17.36
C ARG A 377 -23.51 -15.47 -17.15
N GLU A 378 -24.35 -14.90 -16.28
CA GLU A 378 -25.74 -15.37 -16.10
C GLU A 378 -26.58 -15.09 -17.34
N ALA A 379 -26.35 -13.97 -18.04
CA ALA A 379 -27.00 -13.66 -19.30
C ALA A 379 -26.61 -14.65 -20.39
N VAL A 380 -25.31 -14.93 -20.54
CA VAL A 380 -24.81 -15.95 -21.48
C VAL A 380 -25.35 -17.35 -21.13
N ALA A 381 -25.36 -17.73 -19.85
CA ALA A 381 -25.88 -19.03 -19.43
C ALA A 381 -27.37 -19.21 -19.78
N LYS A 382 -28.19 -18.16 -19.56
CA LYS A 382 -29.60 -18.17 -19.94
C LYS A 382 -29.80 -18.29 -21.46
N GLU A 383 -29.02 -17.52 -22.22
CA GLU A 383 -29.03 -17.57 -23.68
C GLU A 383 -28.59 -18.95 -24.15
N TRP A 384 -27.51 -19.50 -23.58
CA TRP A 384 -27.01 -20.85 -23.86
C TRP A 384 -28.06 -21.92 -23.59
N ASP A 385 -28.74 -21.84 -22.44
CA ASP A 385 -29.79 -22.80 -22.08
C ASP A 385 -31.03 -22.70 -22.95
N SER A 386 -31.28 -21.53 -23.55
CA SER A 386 -32.40 -21.28 -24.44
C SER A 386 -32.21 -21.81 -25.88
N LEU A 387 -30.98 -22.19 -26.25
CA LEU A 387 -30.66 -22.72 -27.57
C LEU A 387 -31.43 -24.04 -27.82
N ALA A 388 -32.11 -24.12 -28.93
CA ALA A 388 -32.88 -25.29 -29.32
C ALA A 388 -31.98 -26.52 -29.59
N GLU A 389 -30.78 -26.26 -30.11
CA GLU A 389 -29.72 -27.24 -30.30
C GLU A 389 -28.44 -26.70 -29.69
N LYS A 390 -27.74 -27.55 -28.92
CA LYS A 390 -26.47 -27.14 -28.30
C LYS A 390 -25.37 -27.03 -29.34
N PRO A 391 -24.53 -26.03 -29.27
CA PRO A 391 -23.43 -25.84 -30.22
C PRO A 391 -22.48 -27.05 -30.25
N THR A 392 -21.98 -27.36 -31.44
CA THR A 392 -20.98 -28.40 -31.64
C THR A 392 -19.89 -27.86 -32.57
N VAL A 393 -18.69 -28.42 -32.47
CA VAL A 393 -17.61 -28.22 -33.44
C VAL A 393 -17.39 -29.52 -34.21
N GLU A 394 -17.42 -29.43 -35.55
CA GLU A 394 -17.13 -30.54 -36.43
C GLU A 394 -15.68 -30.44 -36.91
N MET A 395 -14.90 -31.46 -36.59
CA MET A 395 -13.50 -31.52 -36.91
C MET A 395 -13.28 -32.13 -38.29
N GLU A 396 -12.14 -31.82 -38.94
CA GLU A 396 -11.78 -32.42 -40.25
C GLU A 396 -11.71 -33.95 -40.21
N SER A 397 -11.53 -34.56 -39.03
CA SER A 397 -11.59 -35.99 -38.81
C SER A 397 -13.01 -36.57 -38.95
N GLY A 398 -14.04 -35.71 -39.00
CA GLY A 398 -15.44 -36.09 -38.96
C GLY A 398 -16.00 -36.29 -37.55
N ASP A 399 -15.21 -35.99 -36.52
CA ASP A 399 -15.66 -35.99 -35.12
C ASP A 399 -16.52 -34.76 -34.85
N VAL A 400 -17.69 -34.95 -34.21
CA VAL A 400 -18.56 -33.87 -33.76
C VAL A 400 -18.47 -33.77 -32.25
N LEU A 401 -17.92 -32.64 -31.77
CA LEU A 401 -17.67 -32.43 -30.37
C LEU A 401 -18.68 -31.41 -29.81
N PRO A 402 -19.44 -31.74 -28.76
CA PRO A 402 -20.34 -30.80 -28.11
C PRO A 402 -19.53 -29.74 -27.37
N VAL A 403 -20.00 -28.48 -27.42
CA VAL A 403 -19.46 -27.36 -26.68
C VAL A 403 -20.40 -27.03 -25.53
N GLU A 404 -19.86 -26.82 -24.35
CA GLU A 404 -20.63 -26.43 -23.17
C GLU A 404 -20.12 -25.13 -22.60
N TYR A 405 -21.00 -24.24 -22.16
CA TYR A 405 -20.62 -23.01 -21.44
C TYR A 405 -20.52 -23.30 -19.96
N ASN A 406 -19.34 -23.02 -19.40
CA ASN A 406 -19.06 -23.18 -17.98
C ASN A 406 -19.17 -21.81 -17.28
N ILE A 407 -20.30 -21.57 -16.63
CA ILE A 407 -20.61 -20.30 -15.95
C ILE A 407 -19.65 -20.00 -14.78
N GLU A 408 -19.12 -21.03 -14.10
CA GLU A 408 -18.22 -20.83 -12.96
C GLU A 408 -16.85 -20.31 -13.40
N LYS A 409 -16.38 -20.79 -14.55
CA LYS A 409 -15.07 -20.47 -15.11
C LYS A 409 -15.13 -19.39 -16.19
N ASP A 410 -16.32 -19.11 -16.70
CA ASP A 410 -16.54 -18.24 -17.86
C ASP A 410 -15.80 -18.76 -19.10
N THR A 411 -15.95 -20.05 -19.39
CA THR A 411 -15.25 -20.73 -20.46
C THR A 411 -16.22 -21.55 -21.33
N LEU A 412 -15.81 -21.80 -22.57
CA LEU A 412 -16.37 -22.87 -23.40
C LEU A 412 -15.54 -24.12 -23.21
N ASP A 413 -16.19 -25.19 -22.77
CA ASP A 413 -15.56 -26.46 -22.46
C ASP A 413 -15.93 -27.48 -23.52
N VAL A 414 -14.94 -28.24 -24.02
CA VAL A 414 -15.09 -29.31 -25.01
C VAL A 414 -14.37 -30.56 -24.53
N LEU A 415 -15.04 -31.69 -24.56
CA LEU A 415 -14.43 -32.97 -24.20
C LEU A 415 -13.65 -33.51 -25.39
N ILE A 416 -12.34 -33.58 -25.29
CA ILE A 416 -11.44 -34.08 -26.31
C ILE A 416 -10.78 -35.39 -25.89
N THR A 417 -10.34 -36.19 -26.87
CA THR A 417 -9.53 -37.38 -26.61
C THR A 417 -8.09 -37.15 -27.03
N ASN A 418 -7.17 -37.20 -26.08
CA ASN A 418 -5.75 -36.95 -26.35
C ASN A 418 -5.08 -38.12 -27.09
N GLU A 419 -3.81 -37.93 -27.52
CA GLU A 419 -3.03 -38.94 -28.26
C GLU A 419 -2.87 -40.28 -27.52
N ALA A 420 -3.02 -40.31 -26.21
CA ALA A 420 -2.98 -41.51 -25.38
C ALA A 420 -4.33 -42.20 -25.25
N GLY A 421 -5.39 -41.68 -25.91
CA GLY A 421 -6.76 -42.21 -25.83
C GLY A 421 -7.48 -41.83 -24.53
N LYS A 422 -6.97 -40.87 -23.76
CA LYS A 422 -7.59 -40.39 -22.53
C LYS A 422 -8.46 -39.18 -22.83
N GLN A 423 -9.66 -39.15 -22.26
CA GLN A 423 -10.54 -37.98 -22.32
C GLN A 423 -10.06 -36.88 -21.37
N GLU A 424 -10.05 -35.67 -21.87
CA GLU A 424 -9.73 -34.45 -21.10
C GLU A 424 -10.60 -33.30 -21.59
N VAL A 425 -10.84 -32.32 -20.71
CA VAL A 425 -11.63 -31.14 -21.04
C VAL A 425 -10.69 -30.06 -21.59
N TYR A 426 -10.94 -29.61 -22.78
CA TYR A 426 -10.35 -28.44 -23.37
C TYR A 426 -11.23 -27.23 -23.04
N SER A 427 -10.66 -26.17 -22.53
CA SER A 427 -11.39 -24.96 -22.11
C SER A 427 -10.77 -23.72 -22.75
N THR A 428 -11.59 -22.85 -23.32
CA THR A 428 -11.20 -21.52 -23.81
C THR A 428 -12.09 -20.45 -23.18
N ASN A 429 -11.55 -19.25 -22.91
CA ASN A 429 -12.29 -18.17 -22.28
C ASN A 429 -13.40 -17.66 -23.21
N TYR A 430 -14.57 -17.38 -22.62
CA TYR A 430 -15.68 -16.79 -23.35
C TYR A 430 -15.45 -15.28 -23.54
N ASP A 431 -15.55 -14.79 -24.77
CA ASP A 431 -15.43 -13.37 -25.10
C ASP A 431 -16.84 -12.75 -25.17
N HIS A 432 -17.19 -11.93 -24.18
CA HIS A 432 -18.49 -11.28 -24.06
C HIS A 432 -18.77 -10.21 -25.13
N ASP A 433 -17.76 -9.83 -25.91
CA ASP A 433 -17.90 -8.90 -27.02
C ASP A 433 -18.26 -9.60 -28.34
N ARG A 434 -18.35 -10.95 -28.32
CA ARG A 434 -18.68 -11.81 -29.46
C ARG A 434 -19.99 -12.56 -29.24
N SER A 435 -20.64 -12.91 -30.33
CA SER A 435 -21.80 -13.81 -30.29
C SER A 435 -21.39 -15.23 -29.84
N ILE A 436 -22.37 -16.03 -29.41
CA ILE A 436 -22.14 -17.47 -29.11
C ILE A 436 -21.52 -18.19 -30.31
N GLU A 437 -22.02 -17.95 -31.51
CA GLU A 437 -21.54 -18.54 -32.73
C GLU A 437 -20.06 -18.18 -33.03
N GLU A 438 -19.68 -16.94 -32.83
CA GLU A 438 -18.30 -16.48 -33.02
C GLU A 438 -17.35 -17.08 -31.98
N ASN A 439 -17.78 -17.20 -30.73
CA ASN A 439 -17.02 -17.87 -29.67
C ASN A 439 -16.84 -19.38 -29.96
N VAL A 440 -17.88 -20.06 -30.39
CA VAL A 440 -17.79 -21.46 -30.80
C VAL A 440 -16.91 -21.65 -32.04
N GLY A 441 -16.98 -20.71 -33.00
CA GLY A 441 -16.07 -20.65 -34.14
C GLY A 441 -14.61 -20.56 -33.75
N HIS A 442 -14.31 -19.76 -32.71
CA HIS A 442 -12.97 -19.63 -32.15
C HIS A 442 -12.46 -20.93 -31.50
N VAL A 443 -13.33 -21.66 -30.79
CA VAL A 443 -13.01 -23.00 -30.26
C VAL A 443 -12.64 -23.95 -31.40
N TRP A 444 -13.38 -23.93 -32.52
CA TRP A 444 -13.08 -24.72 -33.69
C TRP A 444 -11.69 -24.38 -34.28
N GLU A 445 -11.35 -23.10 -34.41
CA GLU A 445 -10.06 -22.67 -34.92
C GLU A 445 -8.91 -23.15 -34.03
N GLU A 446 -9.06 -23.03 -32.71
CA GLU A 446 -8.03 -23.47 -31.75
C GLU A 446 -7.85 -25.00 -31.79
N LEU A 447 -8.93 -25.77 -31.77
CA LEU A 447 -8.89 -27.24 -31.84
C LEU A 447 -8.30 -27.71 -33.17
N SER A 448 -8.66 -27.09 -34.28
CA SER A 448 -8.14 -27.41 -35.62
C SER A 448 -6.63 -27.20 -35.77
N ASN A 449 -6.07 -26.30 -34.98
CA ASN A 449 -4.62 -26.04 -34.91
C ASN A 449 -3.87 -27.05 -34.02
N MET A 450 -4.55 -27.87 -33.24
CA MET A 450 -3.91 -28.89 -32.43
C MET A 450 -3.45 -30.09 -33.28
N LYS A 451 -2.20 -30.53 -33.08
CA LYS A 451 -1.56 -31.62 -33.86
C LYS A 451 -2.39 -32.90 -33.89
N GLN A 452 -3.15 -33.22 -32.86
CA GLN A 452 -3.96 -34.43 -32.74
C GLN A 452 -5.23 -34.42 -33.63
N TYR A 453 -5.65 -33.23 -34.07
CA TYR A 453 -6.82 -33.03 -34.92
C TYR A 453 -6.45 -32.63 -36.36
N GLN A 454 -5.15 -32.42 -36.68
CA GLN A 454 -4.69 -32.26 -38.04
C GLN A 454 -4.72 -33.61 -38.74
N ALA A 455 -5.36 -33.66 -39.89
CA ALA A 455 -5.69 -34.86 -40.64
C ALA A 455 -4.58 -35.93 -40.73
N LYS A 456 -4.98 -37.20 -40.78
CA LYS A 456 -4.14 -38.39 -40.95
C LYS A 456 -3.41 -38.48 -42.30
N GLU A 457 -2.86 -37.40 -42.80
CA GLU A 457 -1.94 -37.40 -43.93
C GLU A 457 -0.59 -36.84 -43.50
N VAL A 458 0.22 -37.62 -42.87
CA VAL A 458 1.65 -37.80 -43.01
C VAL A 458 2.13 -38.86 -42.02
N LYS A 459 1.81 -40.11 -42.35
CA LYS A 459 2.71 -41.21 -41.99
C LYS A 459 3.57 -41.47 -43.21
N GLN A 460 4.64 -40.72 -43.34
CA GLN A 460 5.92 -41.19 -43.87
C GLN A 460 6.92 -40.07 -43.79
N GLU A 461 8.09 -40.44 -43.22
CA GLU A 461 9.35 -39.67 -43.22
C GLU A 461 9.38 -38.50 -42.23
N ILE A 462 10.25 -38.39 -41.29
CA ILE A 462 11.68 -38.75 -41.22
C ILE A 462 12.13 -38.67 -39.75
N SER A 463 12.90 -39.63 -39.37
CA SER A 463 13.80 -39.60 -38.22
C SER A 463 14.83 -38.47 -38.33
N SER A 464 15.23 -38.02 -37.18
CA SER A 464 16.51 -37.37 -36.88
C SER A 464 16.59 -35.85 -36.89
N GLU A 465 17.06 -35.46 -35.77
CA GLU A 465 18.06 -34.40 -35.47
C GLU A 465 17.61 -33.05 -34.92
N THR A 466 18.02 -32.95 -33.69
CA THR A 466 18.63 -31.81 -33.02
C THR A 466 17.74 -30.65 -32.51
N ALA A 467 17.69 -30.74 -31.21
CA ALA A 467 17.54 -29.57 -30.33
C ALA A 467 18.53 -28.46 -30.66
N LYS A 468 18.11 -27.22 -30.61
CA LYS A 468 18.78 -26.13 -29.88
C LYS A 468 18.04 -24.82 -30.00
N ASP A 469 17.86 -24.26 -28.81
CA ASP A 469 17.88 -22.83 -28.47
C ASP A 469 17.00 -21.86 -29.26
N LEU A 470 16.07 -21.28 -28.57
CA LEU A 470 16.14 -19.88 -28.13
C LEU A 470 14.85 -19.52 -27.43
N GLY A 471 15.01 -19.11 -26.20
CA GLY A 471 13.95 -18.55 -25.39
C GLY A 471 13.43 -17.26 -25.96
N ASP A 472 12.19 -17.03 -25.74
CA ASP A 472 11.68 -15.69 -25.46
C ASP A 472 10.47 -15.81 -24.54
N GLY A 473 10.66 -15.20 -23.39
CA GLY A 473 9.66 -15.16 -22.35
C GLY A 473 8.46 -14.35 -22.79
N LEU A 474 7.40 -15.02 -23.10
CA LEU A 474 6.09 -14.40 -23.23
C LEU A 474 5.54 -14.08 -21.86
N ASN A 475 5.45 -12.79 -21.59
CA ASN A 475 4.71 -12.16 -20.51
C ASN A 475 3.28 -12.73 -20.46
N LYS A 476 3.06 -13.71 -19.59
CA LYS A 476 1.70 -13.94 -19.09
C LYS A 476 1.46 -12.88 -18.03
N GLU A 477 0.62 -11.92 -18.32
CA GLU A 477 -0.02 -11.08 -17.31
C GLU A 477 -0.71 -12.01 -16.31
N PRO A 478 -0.53 -11.83 -14.99
CA PRO A 478 -1.28 -12.60 -14.04
C PRO A 478 -2.75 -12.13 -14.07
N GLU A 479 -3.62 -12.95 -14.59
CA GLU A 479 -5.06 -12.81 -14.34
C GLU A 479 -5.28 -12.79 -12.83
N ILE A 480 -5.67 -11.62 -12.32
CA ILE A 480 -6.05 -11.48 -10.92
C ILE A 480 -7.53 -11.77 -10.84
N ASN A 481 -7.83 -13.01 -10.50
CA ASN A 481 -9.19 -13.41 -10.15
C ASN A 481 -9.56 -12.71 -8.83
N ASP A 482 -10.50 -11.76 -8.88
CA ASP A 482 -10.98 -10.98 -7.72
C ASP A 482 -11.63 -11.86 -6.62
N LYS A 483 -11.72 -13.17 -6.85
CA LYS A 483 -12.32 -14.13 -5.91
C LYS A 483 -11.32 -14.88 -5.03
N GLU A 484 -10.03 -14.84 -5.28
CA GLU A 484 -9.07 -15.43 -4.36
C GLU A 484 -8.89 -14.53 -3.15
N ASP A 485 -9.30 -15.03 -2.00
CA ASP A 485 -8.99 -14.44 -0.70
C ASP A 485 -7.48 -14.47 -0.46
N ASN A 486 -6.78 -13.38 -0.86
CA ASN A 486 -5.35 -13.19 -0.64
C ASN A 486 -5.02 -12.90 0.83
N SER A 487 -5.92 -13.21 1.77
CA SER A 487 -5.64 -13.11 3.19
C SER A 487 -4.76 -14.27 3.63
N VAL A 488 -3.60 -13.95 4.17
CA VAL A 488 -2.71 -14.94 4.79
C VAL A 488 -2.85 -14.78 6.29
N PRO A 489 -3.25 -15.81 7.05
CA PRO A 489 -3.19 -15.79 8.50
C PRO A 489 -1.75 -15.59 8.92
N ILE A 490 -1.53 -14.70 9.87
CA ILE A 490 -0.24 -14.61 10.57
C ILE A 490 -0.24 -15.76 11.55
N GLU A 491 0.48 -16.84 11.25
CA GLU A 491 0.67 -17.92 12.21
C GLU A 491 1.38 -17.35 13.44
N GLU A 492 0.72 -17.41 14.58
CA GLU A 492 1.40 -17.36 15.87
C GLU A 492 2.25 -18.63 15.98
N GLY A 493 3.54 -18.49 15.70
CA GLY A 493 4.47 -19.59 15.86
C GLY A 493 4.45 -20.07 17.30
N LYS A 494 4.17 -21.33 17.51
CA LYS A 494 4.39 -21.99 18.81
C LYS A 494 5.86 -21.82 19.19
N GLY A 495 6.15 -20.93 20.15
CA GLY A 495 7.48 -20.67 20.68
C GLY A 495 8.28 -19.58 19.96
N GLY A 496 7.68 -18.78 19.10
CA GLY A 496 8.31 -17.61 18.49
C GLY A 496 8.29 -16.41 19.44
N LEU A 497 9.38 -15.66 19.45
CA LEU A 497 9.49 -14.37 20.13
C LEU A 497 8.37 -13.44 19.64
N THR A 498 7.82 -12.65 20.55
CA THR A 498 6.93 -11.56 20.16
C THR A 498 7.65 -10.62 19.18
N PRO A 499 6.96 -9.83 18.35
CA PRO A 499 7.62 -8.86 17.47
C PRO A 499 8.63 -7.96 18.18
N LYS A 500 8.39 -7.68 19.45
CA LYS A 500 9.29 -6.91 20.33
C LYS A 500 10.53 -7.73 20.74
N GLU A 501 10.36 -8.97 21.14
CA GLU A 501 11.46 -9.88 21.50
C GLU A 501 12.29 -10.24 20.28
N TYR A 502 11.64 -10.46 19.13
CA TYR A 502 12.32 -10.71 17.86
C TYR A 502 13.17 -9.51 17.43
N PHE A 503 12.66 -8.29 17.58
CA PHE A 503 13.39 -7.06 17.30
C PHE A 503 14.60 -6.89 18.22
N SER A 504 14.45 -7.08 19.53
CA SER A 504 15.55 -6.99 20.48
C SER A 504 16.66 -7.99 20.13
N THR A 505 16.29 -9.22 19.76
CA THR A 505 17.25 -10.27 19.35
C THR A 505 17.96 -9.90 18.05
N LEU A 506 17.23 -9.36 17.07
CA LEU A 506 17.77 -8.94 15.78
C LEU A 506 18.80 -7.81 15.95
N MET A 507 18.48 -6.81 16.76
CA MET A 507 19.33 -5.66 16.97
C MET A 507 20.54 -5.99 17.88
N ALA A 508 20.41 -6.92 18.81
CA ALA A 508 21.54 -7.46 19.57
C ALA A 508 22.54 -8.16 18.65
N THR A 509 22.06 -8.96 17.69
CA THR A 509 22.94 -9.64 16.71
C THR A 509 23.66 -8.66 15.77
N LEU A 510 23.04 -7.49 15.48
CA LEU A 510 23.68 -6.44 14.68
C LEU A 510 24.80 -5.70 15.46
N ASN A 511 24.67 -5.57 16.79
CA ASN A 511 25.69 -4.95 17.64
C ASN A 511 26.92 -5.86 17.86
N ASP A 512 26.72 -7.18 18.00
CA ASP A 512 27.83 -8.13 18.18
C ASP A 512 28.77 -8.18 16.96
N GLY A 513 28.27 -7.82 15.77
CA GLY A 513 29.09 -7.72 14.55
C GLY A 513 30.02 -6.50 14.47
N GLN A 514 29.90 -5.52 15.38
CA GLN A 514 30.73 -4.30 15.37
C GLN A 514 31.91 -4.35 16.33
N HIS A 515 32.01 -5.34 17.22
CA HIS A 515 33.09 -5.39 18.23
C HIS A 515 34.38 -6.07 17.77
N ASP A 516 34.42 -6.73 16.62
CA ASP A 516 35.62 -7.42 16.13
C ASP A 516 36.52 -6.57 15.20
N GLY A 517 36.32 -5.25 15.12
CA GLY A 517 37.00 -4.38 14.17
C GLY A 517 37.96 -3.30 14.74
N HIS A 518 38.23 -3.22 16.03
CA HIS A 518 39.13 -2.22 16.59
C HIS A 518 40.13 -2.79 17.61
N THR A 519 41.14 -3.47 17.09
CA THR A 519 42.46 -3.53 17.71
C THR A 519 43.51 -3.47 16.60
N ALA A 520 44.01 -2.27 16.30
CA ALA A 520 45.42 -1.96 15.97
C ALA A 520 45.49 -0.57 15.25
N LEU A 521 46.24 0.31 15.93
CA LEU A 521 46.81 1.62 15.57
C LEU A 521 45.91 2.84 15.66
#